data_111f8934421e700cac6a225b0fd2766a
#
_entry.id   111f8934421e700cac6a225b0fd2766a
#
_cell.length_a   1.000
_cell.length_b   1.000
_cell.length_c   1.000
_cell.angle_alpha   90.00
_cell.angle_beta   90.00
_cell.angle_gamma   90.00
#
_symmetry.space_group_name_H-M   'P 1'
#
loop_
_entity.id
_entity.type
_entity.pdbx_description
1 polymer ?
#
loop_
_entity_poly.entity_id
_entity_poly.type
_entity_poly.pdbx_seq_one_letter_code
_entity_poly.pdbx_strand_id
1 'polypeptide(L)'
;DAHGIHLVRRMSGGGTIYTDLGGWQFTFIEHSPDQQIEFAQYIGPVVDAVRELGADASFNGRNDLLIDGKKFSGNAQYRLGDCIVHHGSLLYDTNIEQMVASTTVDPYKILSKSIKSVRDRVTNISEHLPRELSVEEFKSCMVRHLMRGSTDTYAVTPEDDARIRQLAQEKFAAWDAIYGKNPRFNLERTGRFPGGKLTFRLDVQRGVIRSASVWGDFFSTLSAETIAGALTGCRYDR
;
A
#
# COMPACT_ATOMS: atom_id res chain seq x y z
N ASP A 1 20.19 -7.76 -0.78
CA ASP A 1 20.82 -6.71 0.02
C ASP A 1 21.49 -7.29 1.28
N ALA A 2 22.20 -6.45 2.05
CA ALA A 2 22.98 -6.86 3.21
C ALA A 2 22.14 -7.45 4.38
N HIS A 3 20.83 -7.26 4.37
CA HIS A 3 19.90 -7.68 5.44
C HIS A 3 18.87 -8.71 4.97
N GLY A 4 18.99 -9.25 3.76
CA GLY A 4 18.03 -10.23 3.22
C GLY A 4 16.63 -9.67 2.98
N ILE A 5 16.46 -8.33 2.94
CA ILE A 5 15.16 -7.69 2.72
C ILE A 5 14.83 -7.69 1.23
N HIS A 6 13.67 -8.22 0.89
CA HIS A 6 13.15 -8.21 -0.46
C HIS A 6 12.43 -6.89 -0.76
N LEU A 7 12.81 -6.24 -1.85
CA LEU A 7 12.16 -5.04 -2.34
C LEU A 7 11.25 -5.38 -3.52
N VAL A 8 10.00 -4.96 -3.44
CA VAL A 8 9.02 -5.13 -4.52
C VAL A 8 8.25 -3.86 -4.77
N ARG A 9 7.82 -3.64 -6.01
CA ARG A 9 6.96 -2.52 -6.37
C ARG A 9 5.55 -3.04 -6.59
N ARG A 10 4.60 -2.62 -5.73
CA ARG A 10 3.18 -2.94 -5.92
C ARG A 10 2.55 -2.12 -7.04
N MET A 11 1.39 -2.54 -7.52
CA MET A 11 0.66 -1.88 -8.60
C MET A 11 -0.13 -0.65 -8.14
N SER A 12 -0.57 -0.62 -6.88
CA SER A 12 -1.33 0.50 -6.31
C SER A 12 -0.43 1.67 -5.92
N GLY A 13 -1.02 2.87 -5.82
CA GLY A 13 -0.36 4.05 -5.28
C GLY A 13 -0.07 3.98 -3.77
N GLY A 14 0.42 5.09 -3.22
CA GLY A 14 0.75 5.23 -1.81
C GLY A 14 2.24 5.16 -1.50
N GLY A 15 2.59 5.35 -0.23
CA GLY A 15 3.96 5.33 0.27
C GLY A 15 4.57 3.92 0.37
N THR A 16 5.83 3.87 0.76
CA THR A 16 6.51 2.60 1.07
C THR A 16 5.89 1.97 2.30
N ILE A 17 5.69 0.67 2.26
CA ILE A 17 5.29 -0.15 3.40
C ILE A 17 6.40 -1.15 3.72
N TYR A 18 6.45 -1.58 4.96
CA TYR A 18 7.26 -2.68 5.44
C TYR A 18 6.32 -3.82 5.84
N THR A 19 6.72 -5.04 5.55
CA THR A 19 5.97 -6.25 5.95
C THR A 19 6.93 -7.29 6.50
N ASP A 20 6.51 -7.94 7.57
CA ASP A 20 7.19 -9.07 8.22
C ASP A 20 6.17 -10.14 8.63
N LEU A 21 6.63 -11.15 9.36
CA LEU A 21 5.74 -12.23 9.81
C LEU A 21 4.75 -11.81 10.92
N GLY A 22 4.97 -10.66 11.56
CA GLY A 22 4.05 -10.05 12.52
C GLY A 22 2.96 -9.18 11.87
N GLY A 23 3.05 -8.96 10.55
CA GLY A 23 2.08 -8.17 9.80
C GLY A 23 1.17 -9.04 8.91
N TRP A 24 -0.04 -8.55 8.66
CA TRP A 24 -0.99 -9.19 7.77
C TRP A 24 -1.37 -8.29 6.62
N GLN A 25 -1.70 -8.90 5.49
CA GLN A 25 -2.27 -8.21 4.34
C GLN A 25 -3.57 -8.90 3.92
N PHE A 26 -4.51 -8.08 3.46
CA PHE A 26 -5.75 -8.56 2.88
C PHE A 26 -6.00 -7.89 1.54
N THR A 27 -6.76 -8.54 0.68
CA THR A 27 -7.15 -8.02 -0.62
C THR A 27 -8.58 -8.43 -0.92
N PHE A 28 -9.40 -7.44 -1.32
CA PHE A 28 -10.70 -7.66 -1.93
C PHE A 28 -10.58 -7.40 -3.43
N ILE A 29 -11.14 -8.29 -4.23
CA ILE A 29 -11.24 -8.12 -5.68
C ILE A 29 -12.71 -8.27 -6.04
N GLU A 30 -13.29 -7.23 -6.61
CA GLU A 30 -14.70 -7.17 -6.95
C GLU A 30 -14.86 -6.75 -8.41
N HIS A 31 -15.71 -7.48 -9.15
CA HIS A 31 -16.10 -7.07 -10.49
C HIS A 31 -17.09 -5.92 -10.39
N SER A 32 -16.68 -4.74 -10.80
CA SER A 32 -17.45 -3.50 -10.65
C SER A 32 -17.09 -2.52 -11.77
N PRO A 33 -17.67 -2.65 -12.96
CA PRO A 33 -17.28 -1.86 -14.12
C PRO A 33 -17.50 -0.36 -13.95
N ASP A 34 -18.52 0.04 -13.18
CA ASP A 34 -18.96 1.43 -13.06
C ASP A 34 -18.63 2.08 -11.71
N GLN A 35 -18.02 1.32 -10.78
CA GLN A 35 -17.79 1.82 -9.42
C GLN A 35 -16.60 2.79 -9.35
N GLN A 36 -16.80 3.86 -8.61
CA GLN A 36 -15.75 4.77 -8.20
C GLN A 36 -14.93 4.20 -7.03
N ILE A 37 -13.75 4.78 -6.79
CA ILE A 37 -12.91 4.43 -5.64
C ILE A 37 -13.64 4.81 -4.36
N GLU A 38 -14.01 3.80 -3.58
CA GLU A 38 -14.67 3.95 -2.29
C GLU A 38 -14.05 3.00 -1.26
N PHE A 39 -13.56 3.54 -0.16
CA PHE A 39 -12.84 2.76 0.84
C PHE A 39 -13.77 2.16 1.90
N ALA A 40 -14.81 2.88 2.30
CA ALA A 40 -15.60 2.58 3.48
C ALA A 40 -16.19 1.15 3.46
N GLN A 41 -16.68 0.70 2.31
CA GLN A 41 -17.31 -0.62 2.19
C GLN A 41 -16.32 -1.79 2.41
N TYR A 42 -15.04 -1.60 2.11
CA TYR A 42 -14.02 -2.64 2.27
C TYR A 42 -13.37 -2.62 3.65
N ILE A 43 -13.25 -1.45 4.25
CA ILE A 43 -12.58 -1.31 5.55
C ILE A 43 -13.51 -1.42 6.75
N GLY A 44 -14.83 -1.21 6.57
CA GLY A 44 -15.81 -1.44 7.63
C GLY A 44 -15.65 -2.80 8.31
N PRO A 45 -15.68 -3.91 7.56
CA PRO A 45 -15.48 -5.24 8.13
C PRO A 45 -14.15 -5.43 8.86
N VAL A 46 -13.09 -4.77 8.41
CA VAL A 46 -11.77 -4.83 9.08
C VAL A 46 -11.82 -4.11 10.43
N VAL A 47 -12.44 -2.94 10.48
CA VAL A 47 -12.64 -2.18 11.74
C VAL A 47 -13.48 -3.00 12.71
N ASP A 48 -14.59 -3.59 12.24
CA ASP A 48 -15.49 -4.38 13.07
C ASP A 48 -14.79 -5.62 13.63
N ALA A 49 -13.98 -6.29 12.81
CA ALA A 49 -13.18 -7.44 13.25
C ALA A 49 -12.19 -7.07 14.36
N VAL A 50 -11.50 -5.94 14.25
CA VAL A 50 -10.53 -5.49 15.25
C VAL A 50 -11.24 -5.06 16.53
N ARG A 51 -12.41 -4.43 16.42
CA ARG A 51 -13.26 -4.07 17.58
C ARG A 51 -13.76 -5.29 18.33
N GLU A 52 -14.18 -6.33 17.64
CA GLU A 52 -14.64 -7.57 18.29
C GLU A 52 -13.50 -8.27 19.04
N LEU A 53 -12.26 -8.11 18.59
CA LEU A 53 -11.09 -8.57 19.32
C LEU A 53 -10.77 -7.75 20.57
N GLY A 54 -11.43 -6.60 20.75
CA GLY A 54 -11.36 -5.76 21.95
C GLY A 54 -10.55 -4.46 21.80
N ALA A 55 -10.04 -4.14 20.62
CA ALA A 55 -9.35 -2.89 20.37
C ALA A 55 -10.30 -1.83 19.76
N ASP A 56 -10.24 -0.58 20.24
CA ASP A 56 -11.09 0.52 19.76
C ASP A 56 -10.59 1.08 18.43
N ALA A 57 -10.84 0.33 17.36
CA ALA A 57 -10.44 0.69 16.01
C ALA A 57 -11.39 1.73 15.39
N SER A 58 -10.84 2.64 14.60
CA SER A 58 -11.60 3.68 13.88
C SER A 58 -11.00 3.92 12.48
N PHE A 59 -11.81 4.51 11.61
CA PHE A 59 -11.40 4.92 10.27
C PHE A 59 -11.22 6.44 10.21
N ASN A 60 -10.11 6.91 9.65
CA ASN A 60 -9.81 8.35 9.56
C ASN A 60 -10.52 9.09 8.41
N GLY A 61 -11.38 8.39 7.66
CA GLY A 61 -12.13 8.98 6.54
C GLY A 61 -11.37 9.05 5.22
N ARG A 62 -10.09 8.62 5.18
CA ARG A 62 -9.30 8.59 3.94
C ARG A 62 -8.84 7.17 3.59
N ASN A 63 -7.83 6.64 4.24
CA ASN A 63 -7.26 5.33 3.93
C ASN A 63 -6.56 4.66 5.11
N ASP A 64 -6.53 5.30 6.27
CA ASP A 64 -5.87 4.77 7.45
C ASP A 64 -6.87 4.30 8.50
N LEU A 65 -6.57 3.19 9.15
CA LEU A 65 -7.28 2.72 10.34
C LEU A 65 -6.42 3.00 11.57
N LEU A 66 -7.08 3.47 12.61
CA LEU A 66 -6.46 3.98 13.83
C LEU A 66 -6.96 3.24 15.06
N ILE A 67 -6.08 3.07 16.06
CA ILE A 67 -6.40 2.77 17.45
C ILE A 67 -5.71 3.86 18.29
N ASP A 68 -6.44 4.51 19.18
CA ASP A 68 -5.94 5.63 20.01
C ASP A 68 -5.24 6.74 19.18
N GLY A 69 -5.77 7.02 17.99
CA GLY A 69 -5.22 8.03 17.08
C GLY A 69 -3.92 7.60 16.37
N LYS A 70 -3.41 6.38 16.60
CA LYS A 70 -2.24 5.83 15.93
C LYS A 70 -2.66 4.85 14.84
N LYS A 71 -1.96 4.92 13.70
CA LYS A 71 -2.23 4.06 12.55
C LYS A 71 -1.77 2.64 12.78
N PHE A 72 -2.67 1.68 12.60
CA PHE A 72 -2.36 0.25 12.55
C PHE A 72 -2.56 -0.37 11.16
N SER A 73 -3.22 0.33 10.25
CA SER A 73 -3.49 -0.15 8.90
C SER A 73 -3.44 0.99 7.89
N GLY A 74 -2.85 0.73 6.74
CA GLY A 74 -2.92 1.57 5.55
C GLY A 74 -3.56 0.80 4.41
N ASN A 75 -4.45 1.47 3.67
CA ASN A 75 -5.21 0.88 2.59
C ASN A 75 -4.94 1.58 1.27
N ALA A 76 -5.03 0.83 0.19
CA ALA A 76 -4.94 1.36 -1.17
C ALA A 76 -5.95 0.64 -2.08
N GLN A 77 -6.36 1.32 -3.13
CA GLN A 77 -7.33 0.81 -4.09
C GLN A 77 -6.91 1.20 -5.50
N TYR A 78 -7.14 0.33 -6.46
CA TYR A 78 -6.91 0.61 -7.87
C TYR A 78 -7.85 -0.23 -8.74
N ARG A 79 -7.99 0.16 -10.01
CA ARG A 79 -8.75 -0.60 -11.00
C ARG A 79 -7.82 -1.49 -11.82
N LEU A 80 -8.28 -2.70 -12.09
CA LEU A 80 -7.65 -3.63 -13.02
C LEU A 80 -8.71 -4.19 -13.98
N GLY A 81 -8.79 -3.62 -15.17
CA GLY A 81 -9.91 -3.87 -16.08
C GLY A 81 -11.23 -3.44 -15.43
N ASP A 82 -12.22 -4.32 -15.40
CA ASP A 82 -13.53 -4.10 -14.79
C ASP A 82 -13.58 -4.47 -13.29
N CYS A 83 -12.42 -4.73 -12.70
CA CYS A 83 -12.33 -5.06 -11.29
C CYS A 83 -11.80 -3.88 -10.46
N ILE A 84 -12.35 -3.73 -9.27
CA ILE A 84 -11.75 -2.96 -8.18
C ILE A 84 -10.88 -3.91 -7.37
N VAL A 85 -9.65 -3.51 -7.12
CA VAL A 85 -8.72 -4.19 -6.22
C VAL A 85 -8.46 -3.27 -5.04
N HIS A 86 -9.00 -3.65 -3.87
CA HIS A 86 -8.76 -2.96 -2.60
C HIS A 86 -7.88 -3.85 -1.73
N HIS A 87 -6.81 -3.29 -1.18
CA HIS A 87 -5.95 -4.04 -0.27
C HIS A 87 -5.47 -3.16 0.89
N GLY A 88 -5.16 -3.82 1.99
CA GLY A 88 -4.65 -3.17 3.19
C GLY A 88 -3.58 -4.02 3.89
N SER A 89 -2.79 -3.35 4.71
CA SER A 89 -1.84 -3.96 5.63
C SER A 89 -2.34 -3.80 7.06
N LEU A 90 -2.11 -4.79 7.91
CA LEU A 90 -2.42 -4.78 9.34
C LEU A 90 -1.11 -4.94 10.10
N LEU A 91 -0.77 -3.98 10.96
CA LEU A 91 0.32 -4.11 11.92
C LEU A 91 -0.24 -4.87 13.12
N TYR A 92 -0.03 -6.18 13.16
CA TYR A 92 -0.48 -7.00 14.28
C TYR A 92 0.58 -7.04 15.38
N ASP A 93 1.74 -7.59 15.07
CA ASP A 93 2.92 -7.68 15.94
C ASP A 93 4.19 -7.42 15.12
N THR A 94 4.15 -6.39 14.30
CA THR A 94 5.21 -6.00 13.37
C THR A 94 6.38 -5.39 14.13
N ASN A 95 7.60 -5.72 13.73
CA ASN A 95 8.80 -5.09 14.26
C ASN A 95 8.94 -3.65 13.76
N ILE A 96 8.46 -2.69 14.57
CA ILE A 96 8.45 -1.26 14.20
C ILE A 96 9.88 -0.71 14.06
N GLU A 97 10.85 -1.22 14.78
CA GLU A 97 12.25 -0.77 14.68
C GLU A 97 12.84 -1.16 13.34
N GLN A 98 12.62 -2.42 12.92
CA GLN A 98 13.01 -2.91 11.60
C GLN A 98 12.29 -2.15 10.48
N MET A 99 10.98 -1.86 10.66
CA MET A 99 10.21 -1.05 9.72
C MET A 99 10.84 0.32 9.53
N VAL A 100 11.20 1.01 10.61
CA VAL A 100 11.85 2.33 10.55
C VAL A 100 13.20 2.24 9.86
N ALA A 101 14.04 1.28 10.26
CA ALA A 101 15.36 1.07 9.68
C ALA A 101 15.28 0.80 8.16
N SER A 102 14.24 0.07 7.71
CA SER A 102 14.07 -0.30 6.30
C SER A 102 13.44 0.80 5.43
N THR A 103 12.68 1.73 6.03
CA THR A 103 11.91 2.75 5.28
C THR A 103 12.45 4.16 5.42
N THR A 104 13.36 4.41 6.33
CA THR A 104 13.96 5.75 6.54
C THR A 104 15.05 5.99 5.50
N VAL A 105 14.84 6.99 4.66
CA VAL A 105 15.77 7.34 3.55
C VAL A 105 16.82 8.37 3.97
N ASP A 106 16.67 9.01 5.13
CA ASP A 106 17.57 10.09 5.56
C ASP A 106 18.71 9.54 6.42
N PRO A 107 19.95 9.44 5.86
CA PRO A 107 21.10 8.92 6.60
C PRO A 107 21.56 9.83 7.74
N TYR A 108 21.12 11.08 7.77
CA TYR A 108 21.47 12.07 8.81
C TYR A 108 20.48 12.07 9.99
N LYS A 109 19.34 11.40 9.88
CA LYS A 109 18.43 11.25 11.02
C LYS A 109 18.96 10.21 12.00
N ILE A 110 19.07 10.63 13.26
CA ILE A 110 19.41 9.69 14.35
C ILE A 110 18.27 8.66 14.43
N LEU A 111 18.60 7.38 14.25
CA LEU A 111 17.65 6.27 14.19
C LEU A 111 16.68 6.27 15.39
N SER A 112 17.18 6.54 16.60
CA SER A 112 16.36 6.63 17.83
C SER A 112 15.26 7.69 17.76
N LYS A 113 15.53 8.88 17.15
CA LYS A 113 14.51 9.92 16.96
C LYS A 113 13.49 9.52 15.89
N SER A 114 13.93 8.80 14.86
CA SER A 114 13.04 8.29 13.82
C SER A 114 12.12 7.20 14.37
N ILE A 115 12.62 6.28 15.18
CA ILE A 115 11.83 5.25 15.85
C ILE A 115 10.77 5.89 16.74
N LYS A 116 11.16 6.84 17.60
CA LYS A 116 10.19 7.55 18.46
C LYS A 116 9.11 8.24 17.64
N SER A 117 9.47 8.99 16.61
CA SER A 117 8.51 9.69 15.73
C SER A 117 7.57 8.75 14.97
N VAL A 118 7.98 7.53 14.67
CA VAL A 118 7.11 6.53 14.04
C VAL A 118 6.20 5.87 15.08
N ARG A 119 6.73 5.49 16.26
CA ARG A 119 5.93 4.95 17.38
C ARG A 119 4.85 5.92 17.88
N ASP A 120 5.06 7.23 17.72
CA ASP A 120 4.03 8.23 18.04
C ASP A 120 2.87 8.24 17.04
N ARG A 121 3.04 7.64 15.85
CA ARG A 121 2.06 7.68 14.74
C ARG A 121 1.52 6.32 14.34
N VAL A 122 2.19 5.23 14.67
CA VAL A 122 1.78 3.86 14.38
C VAL A 122 1.74 3.02 15.64
N THR A 123 0.96 1.95 15.60
CA THR A 123 0.85 0.97 16.69
C THR A 123 0.57 -0.40 16.14
N ASN A 124 0.92 -1.44 16.89
CA ASN A 124 0.49 -2.81 16.63
C ASN A 124 -0.88 -3.06 17.26
N ILE A 125 -1.71 -3.86 16.62
CA ILE A 125 -3.02 -4.26 17.15
C ILE A 125 -2.83 -5.07 18.44
N SER A 126 -1.80 -5.93 18.51
CA SER A 126 -1.51 -6.79 19.68
C SER A 126 -1.35 -6.01 20.98
N GLU A 127 -0.85 -4.77 20.91
CA GLU A 127 -0.65 -3.89 22.07
C GLU A 127 -1.97 -3.41 22.70
N HIS A 128 -3.11 -3.56 22.00
CA HIS A 128 -4.43 -3.05 22.41
C HIS A 128 -5.44 -4.16 22.69
N LEU A 129 -5.04 -5.42 22.57
CA LEU A 129 -5.93 -6.55 22.82
C LEU A 129 -5.99 -6.89 24.32
N PRO A 130 -7.16 -7.30 24.83
CA PRO A 130 -7.31 -7.68 26.24
C PRO A 130 -6.61 -9.00 26.59
N ARG A 131 -6.21 -9.79 25.59
CA ARG A 131 -5.44 -11.03 25.72
C ARG A 131 -4.45 -11.18 24.58
N GLU A 132 -3.36 -11.84 24.84
CA GLU A 132 -2.42 -12.24 23.81
C GLU A 132 -3.09 -13.26 22.86
N LEU A 133 -2.86 -13.08 21.56
CA LEU A 133 -3.21 -14.02 20.51
C LEU A 133 -1.94 -14.33 19.72
N SER A 134 -1.79 -15.55 19.28
CA SER A 134 -0.79 -15.85 18.25
C SER A 134 -1.17 -15.17 16.92
N VAL A 135 -0.20 -15.04 16.02
CA VAL A 135 -0.43 -14.46 14.69
C VAL A 135 -1.49 -15.30 13.92
N GLU A 136 -1.48 -16.62 14.09
CA GLU A 136 -2.43 -17.54 13.46
C GLU A 136 -3.84 -17.41 14.05
N GLU A 137 -3.97 -17.23 15.36
CA GLU A 137 -5.27 -16.97 15.98
C GLU A 137 -5.85 -15.65 15.52
N PHE A 138 -5.03 -14.58 15.49
CA PHE A 138 -5.44 -13.30 14.94
C PHE A 138 -5.90 -13.42 13.49
N LYS A 139 -5.12 -14.09 12.62
CA LYS A 139 -5.52 -14.37 11.24
C LYS A 139 -6.86 -15.08 11.17
N SER A 140 -7.05 -16.12 11.95
CA SER A 140 -8.27 -16.92 11.95
C SER A 140 -9.50 -16.10 12.34
N CYS A 141 -9.34 -15.19 13.30
CA CYS A 141 -10.39 -14.24 13.67
C CYS A 141 -10.70 -13.26 12.53
N MET A 142 -9.67 -12.65 11.94
CA MET A 142 -9.84 -11.73 10.82
C MET A 142 -10.52 -12.40 9.62
N VAL A 143 -10.08 -13.60 9.22
CA VAL A 143 -10.70 -14.37 8.12
C VAL A 143 -12.18 -14.61 8.38
N ARG A 144 -12.54 -15.05 9.59
CA ARG A 144 -13.94 -15.31 9.96
C ARG A 144 -14.83 -14.08 9.76
N HIS A 145 -14.35 -12.89 10.17
CA HIS A 145 -15.06 -11.64 9.99
C HIS A 145 -15.14 -11.20 8.55
N LEU A 146 -14.03 -11.25 7.81
CA LEU A 146 -13.96 -10.82 6.42
C LEU A 146 -14.77 -11.70 5.48
N MET A 147 -14.92 -13.00 5.80
CA MET A 147 -15.77 -13.96 5.07
C MET A 147 -17.27 -13.68 5.25
N ARG A 148 -17.69 -12.85 6.22
CA ARG A 148 -19.10 -12.48 6.45
C ARG A 148 -20.06 -13.68 6.50
N GLY A 149 -19.61 -14.80 7.07
CA GLY A 149 -20.37 -16.04 7.16
C GLY A 149 -20.34 -16.93 5.90
N SER A 150 -19.70 -16.50 4.81
CA SER A 150 -19.41 -17.38 3.69
C SER A 150 -18.42 -18.47 4.12
N THR A 151 -18.62 -19.67 3.62
CA THR A 151 -17.71 -20.82 3.78
C THR A 151 -16.97 -21.16 2.49
N ASP A 152 -17.23 -20.38 1.43
CA ASP A 152 -16.64 -20.63 0.13
C ASP A 152 -15.15 -20.27 0.18
N THR A 153 -14.33 -21.25 -0.11
CA THR A 153 -12.88 -21.13 -0.14
C THR A 153 -12.32 -21.71 -1.43
N TYR A 154 -11.26 -21.09 -1.93
CA TYR A 154 -10.51 -21.62 -3.05
C TYR A 154 -9.13 -22.08 -2.56
N ALA A 155 -8.82 -23.34 -2.76
CA ALA A 155 -7.49 -23.86 -2.48
C ALA A 155 -6.59 -23.66 -3.70
N VAL A 156 -5.48 -22.96 -3.50
CA VAL A 156 -4.47 -22.73 -4.55
C VAL A 156 -3.95 -24.09 -5.05
N THR A 157 -4.08 -24.33 -6.36
CA THR A 157 -3.60 -25.56 -7.00
C THR A 157 -2.09 -25.49 -7.28
N PRO A 158 -1.42 -26.61 -7.59
CA PRO A 158 -0.03 -26.59 -8.04
C PRO A 158 0.18 -25.75 -9.32
N GLU A 159 -0.79 -25.73 -10.22
CA GLU A 159 -0.77 -24.92 -11.44
C GLU A 159 -0.85 -23.44 -11.12
N ASP A 160 -1.71 -23.04 -10.18
CA ASP A 160 -1.80 -21.67 -9.69
C ASP A 160 -0.49 -21.24 -9.03
N ASP A 161 0.10 -22.08 -8.17
CA ASP A 161 1.37 -21.79 -7.51
C ASP A 161 2.49 -21.62 -8.54
N ALA A 162 2.57 -22.46 -9.55
CA ALA A 162 3.53 -22.34 -10.64
C ALA A 162 3.34 -20.99 -11.39
N ARG A 163 2.07 -20.63 -11.68
CA ARG A 163 1.76 -19.37 -12.35
C ARG A 163 2.07 -18.15 -11.48
N ILE A 164 1.77 -18.22 -10.18
CA ILE A 164 2.12 -17.16 -9.21
C ILE A 164 3.64 -16.96 -9.18
N ARG A 165 4.43 -18.03 -9.10
CA ARG A 165 5.89 -17.96 -9.11
C ARG A 165 6.43 -17.36 -10.42
N GLN A 166 5.88 -17.77 -11.54
CA GLN A 166 6.24 -17.19 -12.84
C GLN A 166 5.95 -15.69 -12.87
N LEU A 167 4.76 -15.24 -12.47
CA LEU A 167 4.39 -13.82 -12.41
C LEU A 167 5.28 -13.04 -11.43
N ALA A 168 5.65 -13.65 -10.30
CA ALA A 168 6.56 -13.04 -9.34
C ALA A 168 7.93 -12.76 -9.99
N GLN A 169 8.47 -13.70 -10.74
CA GLN A 169 9.75 -13.53 -11.44
C GLN A 169 9.65 -12.50 -12.57
N GLU A 170 8.64 -12.60 -13.42
CA GLU A 170 8.48 -11.76 -14.60
C GLU A 170 8.18 -10.29 -14.28
N LYS A 171 7.33 -10.04 -13.25
CA LYS A 171 6.76 -8.72 -13.00
C LYS A 171 7.25 -8.05 -11.72
N PHE A 172 7.63 -8.81 -10.69
CA PHE A 172 7.92 -8.25 -9.37
C PHE A 172 9.37 -8.39 -8.94
N ALA A 173 10.07 -9.48 -9.34
CA ALA A 173 11.48 -9.68 -9.02
C ALA A 173 12.42 -9.10 -10.08
N ALA A 174 11.91 -8.80 -11.28
CA ALA A 174 12.72 -8.25 -12.37
C ALA A 174 13.30 -6.88 -11.99
N TRP A 175 14.59 -6.67 -12.27
CA TRP A 175 15.27 -5.39 -12.01
C TRP A 175 14.53 -4.19 -12.61
N ASP A 176 14.02 -4.32 -13.84
CA ASP A 176 13.26 -3.29 -14.52
C ASP A 176 11.96 -2.93 -13.79
N ALA A 177 11.30 -3.89 -13.14
CA ALA A 177 10.09 -3.64 -12.37
C ALA A 177 10.38 -2.84 -11.10
N ILE A 178 11.51 -3.10 -10.46
CA ILE A 178 11.89 -2.49 -9.18
C ILE A 178 12.62 -1.15 -9.41
N TYR A 179 13.62 -1.13 -10.27
CA TYR A 179 14.54 -0.01 -10.46
C TYR A 179 14.49 0.63 -11.84
N GLY A 180 14.29 -0.17 -12.91
CA GLY A 180 14.42 0.27 -14.30
C GLY A 180 13.30 1.20 -14.77
N LYS A 181 12.11 1.14 -14.16
CA LYS A 181 10.96 2.04 -14.48
C LYS A 181 11.11 3.45 -13.91
N ASN A 182 12.32 3.96 -13.86
CA ASN A 182 12.58 5.35 -13.50
C ASN A 182 13.08 6.10 -14.75
N PRO A 183 12.17 6.69 -15.56
CA PRO A 183 12.57 7.42 -16.76
C PRO A 183 13.49 8.59 -16.39
N ARG A 184 14.40 8.94 -17.29
CA ARG A 184 15.20 10.14 -17.15
C ARG A 184 14.30 11.36 -17.05
N PHE A 185 14.64 12.31 -16.20
CA PHE A 185 13.94 13.57 -16.07
C PHE A 185 14.93 14.71 -15.84
N ASN A 186 14.58 15.88 -16.29
CA ASN A 186 15.34 17.12 -16.05
C ASN A 186 14.52 18.13 -15.24
N LEU A 187 13.25 17.84 -14.98
CA LEU A 187 12.35 18.68 -14.21
C LEU A 187 11.53 17.84 -13.25
N GLU A 188 11.46 18.26 -12.01
CA GLU A 188 10.57 17.67 -11.01
C GLU A 188 9.64 18.75 -10.43
N ARG A 189 8.36 18.43 -10.31
CA ARG A 189 7.34 19.26 -9.68
C ARG A 189 6.51 18.44 -8.73
N THR A 190 6.30 18.93 -7.53
CA THR A 190 5.47 18.29 -6.52
C THR A 190 4.32 19.20 -6.15
N GLY A 191 3.12 18.64 -6.10
CA GLY A 191 1.91 19.33 -5.67
C GLY A 191 1.09 18.48 -4.69
N ARG A 192 0.29 19.15 -3.86
CA ARG A 192 -0.67 18.49 -2.98
C ARG A 192 -2.08 18.84 -3.46
N PHE A 193 -2.87 17.82 -3.71
CA PHE A 193 -4.21 17.91 -4.26
C PHE A 193 -5.20 17.20 -3.31
N PRO A 194 -6.53 17.34 -3.50
CA PRO A 194 -7.51 16.61 -2.68
C PRO A 194 -7.27 15.09 -2.68
N GLY A 195 -6.86 14.51 -3.82
CA GLY A 195 -6.54 13.08 -3.94
C GLY A 195 -5.21 12.66 -3.32
N GLY A 196 -4.36 13.60 -2.88
CA GLY A 196 -3.06 13.27 -2.28
C GLY A 196 -1.90 14.12 -2.78
N LYS A 197 -0.70 13.65 -2.53
CA LYS A 197 0.54 14.29 -2.97
C LYS A 197 1.01 13.63 -4.26
N LEU A 198 1.19 14.43 -5.33
CA LEU A 198 1.74 13.99 -6.60
C LEU A 198 3.10 14.64 -6.85
N THR A 199 4.02 13.87 -7.39
CA THR A 199 5.30 14.34 -7.92
C THR A 199 5.36 13.97 -9.39
N PHE A 200 5.54 14.97 -10.23
CA PHE A 200 5.73 14.83 -11.67
C PHE A 200 7.22 14.93 -11.98
N ARG A 201 7.76 13.93 -12.66
CA ARG A 201 9.10 13.96 -13.23
C ARG A 201 8.98 14.01 -14.74
N LEU A 202 9.52 15.05 -15.33
CA LEU A 202 9.36 15.38 -16.74
C LEU A 202 10.73 15.45 -17.43
N ASP A 203 10.85 14.85 -18.59
CA ASP A 203 11.94 15.13 -19.52
C ASP A 203 11.44 16.18 -20.53
N VAL A 204 11.88 17.41 -20.34
CA VAL A 204 11.48 18.54 -21.19
C VAL A 204 12.63 18.90 -22.13
N GLN A 205 12.38 18.84 -23.43
CA GLN A 205 13.35 19.19 -24.46
C GLN A 205 12.75 20.21 -25.42
N ARG A 206 13.45 21.33 -25.59
CA ARG A 206 13.01 22.45 -26.45
C ARG A 206 11.58 22.93 -26.11
N GLY A 207 11.24 22.97 -24.83
CA GLY A 207 9.93 23.41 -24.33
C GLY A 207 8.79 22.40 -24.54
N VAL A 208 9.09 21.14 -24.91
CA VAL A 208 8.11 20.07 -25.08
C VAL A 208 8.42 18.92 -24.12
N ILE A 209 7.40 18.38 -23.44
CA ILE A 209 7.51 17.23 -22.59
C ILE A 209 7.68 15.98 -23.46
N ARG A 210 8.87 15.36 -23.42
CA ARG A 210 9.20 14.15 -24.17
C ARG A 210 8.80 12.88 -23.45
N SER A 211 8.91 12.89 -22.13
CA SER A 211 8.37 11.83 -21.29
C SER A 211 7.95 12.43 -19.95
N ALA A 212 6.99 11.77 -19.32
CA ALA A 212 6.51 12.11 -17.99
C ALA A 212 6.41 10.84 -17.15
N SER A 213 6.59 10.98 -15.85
CA SER A 213 6.21 9.98 -14.88
C SER A 213 5.57 10.65 -13.67
N VAL A 214 4.60 9.95 -13.07
CA VAL A 214 3.82 10.46 -11.93
C VAL A 214 4.02 9.52 -10.75
N TRP A 215 4.40 10.09 -9.62
CA TRP A 215 4.69 9.39 -8.39
C TRP A 215 4.00 10.07 -7.23
N GLY A 216 3.80 9.35 -6.15
CA GLY A 216 3.33 9.95 -4.91
C GLY A 216 2.36 9.09 -4.13
N ASP A 217 1.89 9.69 -3.04
CA ASP A 217 0.84 9.14 -2.19
C ASP A 217 -0.49 9.80 -2.58
N PHE A 218 -1.15 9.24 -3.58
CA PHE A 218 -2.42 9.75 -4.11
C PHE A 218 -3.37 8.65 -4.53
N PHE A 219 -4.64 8.97 -4.53
CA PHE A 219 -5.73 8.13 -5.01
C PHE A 219 -6.40 8.81 -6.19
N SER A 220 -6.55 8.09 -7.28
CA SER A 220 -7.13 8.58 -8.52
C SER A 220 -7.87 7.45 -9.24
N THR A 221 -8.92 7.81 -9.96
CA THR A 221 -9.61 6.92 -10.91
C THR A 221 -8.79 6.66 -12.17
N LEU A 222 -7.82 7.55 -12.47
CA LEU A 222 -6.87 7.38 -13.57
C LEU A 222 -5.56 6.78 -13.05
N SER A 223 -4.95 5.92 -13.87
CA SER A 223 -3.62 5.39 -13.56
C SER A 223 -2.53 6.48 -13.68
N ALA A 224 -1.41 6.30 -12.99
CA ALA A 224 -0.25 7.18 -13.10
C ALA A 224 0.27 7.26 -14.54
N GLU A 225 0.22 6.14 -15.27
CA GLU A 225 0.60 6.03 -16.68
C GLU A 225 -0.35 6.82 -17.59
N THR A 226 -1.67 6.79 -17.32
CA THR A 226 -2.65 7.57 -18.07
C THR A 226 -2.41 9.07 -17.89
N ILE A 227 -2.16 9.51 -16.66
CA ILE A 227 -1.86 10.92 -16.35
C ILE A 227 -0.54 11.32 -17.02
N ALA A 228 0.49 10.50 -16.93
CA ALA A 228 1.79 10.75 -17.56
C ALA A 228 1.68 10.81 -19.10
N GLY A 229 0.91 9.90 -19.69
CA GLY A 229 0.65 9.87 -21.13
C GLY A 229 -0.01 11.14 -21.66
N ALA A 230 -0.97 11.68 -20.92
CA ALA A 230 -1.64 12.93 -21.26
C ALA A 230 -0.72 14.16 -21.27
N LEU A 231 0.38 14.12 -20.52
CA LEU A 231 1.38 15.19 -20.48
C LEU A 231 2.43 15.07 -21.60
N THR A 232 2.64 13.89 -22.14
CA THR A 232 3.66 13.63 -23.16
C THR A 232 3.26 14.29 -24.46
N GLY A 233 4.17 15.07 -25.04
CA GLY A 233 3.94 15.86 -26.26
C GLY A 233 3.41 17.27 -26.01
N CYS A 234 2.96 17.58 -24.79
CA CYS A 234 2.50 18.92 -24.44
C CYS A 234 3.67 19.91 -24.37
N ARG A 235 3.37 21.20 -24.64
CA ARG A 235 4.29 22.29 -24.31
C ARG A 235 4.36 22.44 -22.78
N TYR A 236 5.58 22.65 -22.28
CA TYR A 236 5.79 23.00 -20.90
C TYR A 236 5.69 24.51 -20.75
N ASP A 237 4.50 24.99 -20.39
CA ASP A 237 4.24 26.39 -20.05
C ASP A 237 4.10 26.53 -18.53
N ARG A 238 4.53 27.69 -17.99
CA ARG A 238 4.45 27.99 -16.55
C ARG A 238 3.07 28.47 -16.16
#